data_6f5b764f137ec7c3b9942983af764d09
#
_entry.id   6f5b764f137ec7c3b9942983af764d09
#
_cell.length_a   1.000
_cell.length_b   1.000
_cell.length_c   1.000
_cell.angle_alpha   90.00
_cell.angle_beta   90.00
_cell.angle_gamma   90.00
#
_symmetry.space_group_name_H-M   'P 1'
#
loop_
_entity.id
_entity.type
_entity.pdbx_description
1 polymer ?
#
loop_
_entity_poly.entity_id
_entity_poly.type
_entity_poly.pdbx_seq_one_letter_code
_entity_poly.pdbx_strand_id
1 'polypeptide(L)'
;MQTDLFQTVAGTSVTAVTADEMRDVDRVAVEAVGLTLPRMMEHAGRSLAAEALAMSDETDREIVVLAGGGGNGGGGLVCARNLLNRGIPTTVVLDREPSKLDGVPGEQLDILREMDATVRTDEPPAVSLVVDAILGYGLSGAPHGRTGELIEWLDAVGVPILSPDVPSGIDATSGD
;
A
#
# COMPACT_ATOMS: atom_id res chain seq x y z
N MET A 1 -2.33 30.40 -7.95
CA MET A 1 -1.96 29.01 -7.69
C MET A 1 -0.95 28.61 -8.76
N GLN A 2 0.29 28.39 -8.38
CA GLN A 2 1.31 27.94 -9.33
C GLN A 2 1.11 26.43 -9.43
N THR A 3 0.60 25.98 -10.54
CA THR A 3 0.39 24.55 -10.79
C THR A 3 1.74 23.98 -11.18
N ASP A 4 2.37 23.23 -10.29
CA ASP A 4 3.59 22.52 -10.65
C ASP A 4 3.23 21.41 -11.64
N LEU A 5 3.82 21.49 -12.82
CA LEU A 5 3.68 20.49 -13.88
C LEU A 5 4.95 19.67 -13.94
N PHE A 6 4.81 18.36 -13.92
CA PHE A 6 5.92 17.51 -14.32
C PHE A 6 5.58 16.74 -15.59
N GLN A 7 6.63 16.32 -16.28
CA GLN A 7 6.50 15.58 -17.52
C GLN A 7 6.79 14.11 -17.28
N THR A 8 5.91 13.27 -17.81
CA THR A 8 6.18 11.84 -17.89
C THR A 8 7.35 11.56 -18.84
N VAL A 9 7.91 10.35 -18.79
CA VAL A 9 8.96 9.90 -19.74
C VAL A 9 8.48 10.00 -21.19
N ALA A 10 7.17 9.91 -21.43
CA ALA A 10 6.55 10.08 -22.74
C ALA A 10 6.33 11.56 -23.15
N GLY A 11 6.76 12.52 -22.33
CA GLY A 11 6.62 13.94 -22.59
C GLY A 11 5.23 14.53 -22.32
N THR A 12 4.34 13.77 -21.69
CA THR A 12 3.02 14.28 -21.30
C THR A 12 3.15 15.11 -20.02
N SER A 13 2.64 16.33 -20.04
CA SER A 13 2.57 17.17 -18.83
C SER A 13 1.42 16.70 -17.94
N VAL A 14 1.70 16.49 -16.67
CA VAL A 14 0.70 16.18 -15.65
C VAL A 14 0.74 17.21 -14.53
N THR A 15 -0.42 17.52 -13.99
CA THR A 15 -0.57 18.43 -12.86
C THR A 15 -0.20 17.70 -11.59
N ALA A 16 0.76 18.24 -10.83
CA ALA A 16 1.01 17.80 -9.46
C ALA A 16 -0.05 18.38 -8.53
N VAL A 17 -0.41 17.61 -7.53
CA VAL A 17 -1.33 18.02 -6.45
C VAL A 17 -0.66 17.77 -5.10
N THR A 18 -0.96 18.61 -4.13
CA THR A 18 -0.57 18.41 -2.73
C THR A 18 -1.40 17.28 -2.09
N ALA A 19 -0.96 16.80 -0.94
CA ALA A 19 -1.72 15.81 -0.16
C ALA A 19 -3.13 16.30 0.20
N ASP A 20 -3.31 17.60 0.48
CA ASP A 20 -4.63 18.18 0.78
C ASP A 20 -5.53 18.23 -0.46
N GLU A 21 -4.99 18.62 -1.60
CA GLU A 21 -5.73 18.61 -2.87
C GLU A 21 -6.11 17.18 -3.27
N MET A 22 -5.25 16.17 -3.01
CA MET A 22 -5.57 14.78 -3.27
C MET A 22 -6.70 14.27 -2.37
N ARG A 23 -6.75 14.67 -1.10
CA ARG A 23 -7.89 14.36 -0.21
C ARG A 23 -9.20 14.93 -0.74
N ASP A 24 -9.17 16.13 -1.35
CA ASP A 24 -10.34 16.71 -1.98
C ASP A 24 -10.75 15.93 -3.25
N VAL A 25 -9.81 15.46 -4.05
CA VAL A 25 -10.07 14.60 -5.22
C VAL A 25 -10.75 13.30 -4.77
N ASP A 26 -10.21 12.63 -3.75
CA ASP A 26 -10.79 11.40 -3.21
C ASP A 26 -12.20 11.62 -2.65
N ARG A 27 -12.41 12.72 -1.92
CA ARG A 27 -13.74 13.09 -1.42
C ARG A 27 -14.75 13.29 -2.55
N VAL A 28 -14.38 14.01 -3.59
CA VAL A 28 -15.24 14.23 -4.77
C VAL A 28 -15.52 12.91 -5.49
N ALA A 29 -14.52 12.04 -5.62
CA ALA A 29 -14.68 10.72 -6.23
C ALA A 29 -15.72 9.89 -5.47
N VAL A 30 -15.69 9.91 -4.15
CA VAL A 30 -16.63 9.17 -3.30
C VAL A 30 -18.02 9.83 -3.28
N GLU A 31 -18.10 11.12 -2.96
CA GLU A 31 -19.36 11.81 -2.67
C GLU A 31 -20.14 12.21 -3.94
N ALA A 32 -19.45 12.66 -4.98
CA ALA A 32 -20.07 13.19 -6.20
C ALA A 32 -20.12 12.17 -7.34
N VAL A 33 -19.08 11.35 -7.48
CA VAL A 33 -18.99 10.35 -8.56
C VAL A 33 -19.54 8.98 -8.12
N GLY A 34 -19.58 8.70 -6.80
CA GLY A 34 -20.04 7.42 -6.25
C GLY A 34 -19.01 6.28 -6.38
N LEU A 35 -17.74 6.63 -6.56
CA LEU A 35 -16.63 5.67 -6.53
C LEU A 35 -16.29 5.36 -5.07
N THR A 36 -16.91 4.32 -4.54
CA THR A 36 -16.77 3.96 -3.12
C THR A 36 -15.33 3.51 -2.79
N LEU A 37 -14.92 3.73 -1.54
CA LEU A 37 -13.60 3.35 -1.05
C LEU A 37 -13.25 1.86 -1.30
N PRO A 38 -14.15 0.87 -1.08
CA PRO A 38 -13.87 -0.52 -1.45
C PRO A 38 -13.54 -0.71 -2.93
N ARG A 39 -14.21 0.02 -3.84
CA ARG A 39 -13.91 -0.05 -5.27
C ARG A 39 -12.54 0.53 -5.60
N MET A 40 -12.18 1.66 -4.99
CA MET A 40 -10.86 2.27 -5.16
C MET A 40 -9.76 1.32 -4.68
N MET A 41 -9.91 0.75 -3.49
CA MET A 41 -8.97 -0.24 -2.95
C MET A 41 -8.86 -1.50 -3.83
N GLU A 42 -9.97 -1.99 -4.37
CA GLU A 42 -9.98 -3.15 -5.26
C GLU A 42 -9.19 -2.87 -6.55
N HIS A 43 -9.36 -1.70 -7.15
CA HIS A 43 -8.59 -1.29 -8.33
C HIS A 43 -7.10 -1.14 -8.01
N ALA A 44 -6.76 -0.40 -6.96
CA ALA A 44 -5.38 -0.18 -6.55
C ALA A 44 -4.68 -1.51 -6.21
N GLY A 45 -5.29 -2.35 -5.38
CA GLY A 45 -4.70 -3.62 -4.96
C GLY A 45 -4.54 -4.63 -6.10
N ARG A 46 -5.45 -4.65 -7.08
CA ARG A 46 -5.29 -5.49 -8.28
C ARG A 46 -4.14 -5.04 -9.16
N SER A 47 -4.00 -3.73 -9.38
CA SER A 47 -2.88 -3.16 -10.13
C SER A 47 -1.56 -3.43 -9.40
N LEU A 48 -1.53 -3.22 -8.10
CA LEU A 48 -0.37 -3.49 -7.26
C LEU A 48 0.06 -4.97 -7.32
N ALA A 49 -0.90 -5.91 -7.27
CA ALA A 49 -0.61 -7.33 -7.44
C ALA A 49 -0.04 -7.67 -8.83
N ALA A 50 -0.50 -7.01 -9.88
CA ALA A 50 0.03 -7.20 -11.22
C ALA A 50 1.48 -6.70 -11.33
N GLU A 51 1.80 -5.54 -10.77
CA GLU A 51 3.16 -5.00 -10.72
C GLU A 51 4.08 -5.86 -9.85
N ALA A 52 3.61 -6.30 -8.69
CA ALA A 52 4.37 -7.22 -7.83
C ALA A 52 4.76 -8.51 -8.56
N LEU A 53 3.85 -9.06 -9.37
CA LEU A 53 4.14 -10.22 -10.21
C LEU A 53 5.15 -9.92 -11.32
N ALA A 54 5.08 -8.74 -11.91
CA ALA A 54 6.03 -8.33 -12.96
C ALA A 54 7.44 -8.07 -12.41
N MET A 55 7.54 -7.63 -11.14
CA MET A 55 8.81 -7.38 -10.47
C MET A 55 9.44 -8.62 -9.83
N SER A 56 8.64 -9.65 -9.52
CA SER A 56 9.12 -10.86 -8.85
C SER A 56 9.69 -11.89 -9.85
N ASP A 57 10.75 -12.61 -9.44
CA ASP A 57 11.26 -13.74 -10.22
C ASP A 57 10.25 -14.90 -10.23
N GLU A 58 10.14 -15.62 -11.35
CA GLU A 58 9.20 -16.74 -11.47
C GLU A 58 9.59 -17.95 -10.59
N THR A 59 10.86 -18.05 -10.24
CA THR A 59 11.40 -19.21 -9.53
C THR A 59 11.43 -19.08 -8.01
N ASP A 60 11.34 -17.85 -7.47
CA ASP A 60 11.44 -17.57 -6.03
C ASP A 60 10.48 -16.41 -5.66
N ARG A 61 9.18 -16.68 -5.79
CA ARG A 61 8.15 -15.70 -5.47
C ARG A 61 7.66 -15.87 -4.04
N GLU A 62 8.35 -15.24 -3.12
CA GLU A 62 7.90 -15.10 -1.75
C GLU A 62 7.73 -13.61 -1.46
N ILE A 63 6.48 -13.15 -1.28
CA ILE A 63 6.14 -11.74 -1.20
C ILE A 63 5.64 -11.40 0.20
N VAL A 64 6.18 -10.35 0.78
CA VAL A 64 5.60 -9.73 1.99
C VAL A 64 4.81 -8.49 1.61
N VAL A 65 3.62 -8.36 2.18
CA VAL A 65 2.82 -7.14 2.10
C VAL A 65 2.79 -6.51 3.49
N LEU A 66 3.41 -5.36 3.65
CA LEU A 66 3.34 -4.56 4.85
C LEU A 66 2.09 -3.67 4.76
N ALA A 67 1.17 -3.80 5.67
CA ALA A 67 -0.11 -3.10 5.61
C ALA A 67 -0.39 -2.28 6.87
N GLY A 68 -0.68 -0.98 6.66
CA GLY A 68 -1.19 -0.08 7.68
C GLY A 68 -2.71 -0.10 7.81
N GLY A 69 -3.25 0.69 8.74
CA GLY A 69 -4.69 0.74 9.01
C GLY A 69 -5.48 1.71 8.13
N GLY A 70 -4.86 2.39 7.19
CA GLY A 70 -5.49 3.37 6.30
C GLY A 70 -5.87 2.81 4.93
N GLY A 71 -6.23 3.73 4.00
CA GLY A 71 -6.57 3.40 2.62
C GLY A 71 -5.47 2.65 1.88
N ASN A 72 -4.22 3.07 2.10
CA ASN A 72 -3.04 2.42 1.53
C ASN A 72 -2.93 0.96 1.98
N GLY A 73 -3.03 0.71 3.28
CA GLY A 73 -3.03 -0.64 3.85
C GLY A 73 -4.17 -1.51 3.33
N GLY A 74 -5.38 -0.93 3.18
CA GLY A 74 -6.51 -1.64 2.56
C GLY A 74 -6.21 -2.08 1.13
N GLY A 75 -5.57 -1.23 0.32
CA GLY A 75 -5.07 -1.58 -1.00
C GLY A 75 -4.02 -2.70 -0.96
N GLY A 76 -3.11 -2.65 0.01
CA GLY A 76 -2.14 -3.72 0.27
C GLY A 76 -2.79 -5.07 0.61
N LEU A 77 -3.82 -5.06 1.46
CA LEU A 77 -4.57 -6.28 1.79
C LEU A 77 -5.30 -6.87 0.58
N VAL A 78 -5.87 -6.02 -0.28
CA VAL A 78 -6.43 -6.46 -1.57
C VAL A 78 -5.33 -7.03 -2.47
N CYS A 79 -4.14 -6.42 -2.50
CA CYS A 79 -2.98 -6.95 -3.24
C CYS A 79 -2.64 -8.36 -2.74
N ALA A 80 -2.46 -8.56 -1.45
CA ALA A 80 -2.16 -9.85 -0.84
C ALA A 80 -3.19 -10.91 -1.25
N ARG A 81 -4.48 -10.59 -1.16
CA ARG A 81 -5.57 -11.47 -1.59
C ARG A 81 -5.45 -11.85 -3.07
N ASN A 82 -5.14 -10.88 -3.93
CA ASN A 82 -4.99 -11.13 -5.36
C ASN A 82 -3.75 -11.98 -5.70
N LEU A 83 -2.67 -11.88 -4.94
CA LEU A 83 -1.48 -12.72 -5.06
C LEU A 83 -1.79 -14.16 -4.62
N LEU A 84 -2.39 -14.33 -3.45
CA LEU A 84 -2.80 -15.63 -2.90
C LEU A 84 -3.76 -16.37 -3.84
N ASN A 85 -4.75 -15.67 -4.44
CA ASN A 85 -5.65 -16.23 -5.43
C ASN A 85 -4.95 -16.75 -6.71
N ARG A 86 -3.71 -16.31 -6.94
CA ARG A 86 -2.85 -16.78 -8.04
C ARG A 86 -1.84 -17.85 -7.61
N GLY A 87 -1.96 -18.32 -6.36
CA GLY A 87 -1.06 -19.32 -5.80
C GLY A 87 0.34 -18.79 -5.46
N ILE A 88 0.50 -17.47 -5.32
CA ILE A 88 1.77 -16.84 -4.94
C ILE A 88 1.90 -16.85 -3.41
N PRO A 89 2.95 -17.46 -2.84
CA PRO A 89 3.22 -17.39 -1.41
C PRO A 89 3.31 -15.95 -0.95
N THR A 90 2.42 -15.55 -0.05
CA THR A 90 2.30 -14.16 0.40
C THR A 90 2.03 -14.12 1.89
N THR A 91 2.86 -13.37 2.61
CA THR A 91 2.69 -13.08 4.03
C THR A 91 2.28 -11.62 4.20
N VAL A 92 1.24 -11.39 4.99
CA VAL A 92 0.84 -10.03 5.41
C VAL A 92 1.45 -9.72 6.76
N VAL A 93 2.08 -8.55 6.89
CA VAL A 93 2.57 -8.02 8.16
C VAL A 93 1.89 -6.70 8.44
N LEU A 94 1.17 -6.63 9.57
CA LEU A 94 0.44 -5.44 9.98
C LEU A 94 1.29 -4.53 10.86
N ASP A 95 1.10 -3.23 10.73
CA ASP A 95 1.71 -2.22 11.60
C ASP A 95 1.03 -2.10 12.97
N ARG A 96 -0.02 -2.88 13.20
CA ARG A 96 -0.83 -2.86 14.41
C ARG A 96 -1.51 -4.19 14.68
N GLU A 97 -2.06 -4.33 15.88
CA GLU A 97 -2.89 -5.48 16.21
C GLU A 97 -4.09 -5.58 15.24
N PRO A 98 -4.42 -6.78 14.76
CA PRO A 98 -5.55 -7.00 13.85
C PRO A 98 -6.89 -6.43 14.35
N SER A 99 -7.11 -6.46 15.66
CA SER A 99 -8.32 -5.92 16.31
C SER A 99 -8.44 -4.40 16.24
N LYS A 100 -7.40 -3.71 15.77
CA LYS A 100 -7.37 -2.25 15.58
C LYS A 100 -7.53 -1.84 14.11
N LEU A 101 -7.76 -2.80 13.22
CA LEU A 101 -8.13 -2.52 11.84
C LEU A 101 -9.65 -2.42 11.74
N ASP A 102 -10.13 -1.22 11.44
CA ASP A 102 -11.56 -0.94 11.30
C ASP A 102 -11.94 -0.60 9.85
N GLY A 103 -13.24 -0.58 9.57
CA GLY A 103 -13.79 -0.19 8.26
C GLY A 103 -13.31 -1.09 7.14
N VAL A 104 -13.09 -0.50 5.95
CA VAL A 104 -12.75 -1.26 4.75
C VAL A 104 -11.44 -2.07 4.87
N PRO A 105 -10.35 -1.56 5.47
CA PRO A 105 -9.16 -2.39 5.74
C PRO A 105 -9.46 -3.60 6.64
N GLY A 106 -10.30 -3.43 7.66
CA GLY A 106 -10.75 -4.53 8.53
C GLY A 106 -11.52 -5.59 7.76
N GLU A 107 -12.46 -5.17 6.90
CA GLU A 107 -13.20 -6.09 6.02
C GLU A 107 -12.27 -6.89 5.09
N GLN A 108 -11.23 -6.26 4.54
CA GLN A 108 -10.24 -6.96 3.70
C GLN A 108 -9.40 -7.95 4.51
N LEU A 109 -9.05 -7.61 5.74
CA LEU A 109 -8.36 -8.51 6.65
C LEU A 109 -9.21 -9.75 6.98
N ASP A 110 -10.49 -9.57 7.22
CA ASP A 110 -11.41 -10.68 7.52
C ASP A 110 -11.51 -11.64 6.31
N ILE A 111 -11.56 -11.10 5.08
CA ILE A 111 -11.51 -11.94 3.85
C ILE A 111 -10.21 -12.76 3.80
N LEU A 112 -9.06 -12.15 4.11
CA LEU A 112 -7.79 -12.87 4.12
C LEU A 112 -7.74 -13.97 5.17
N ARG A 113 -8.36 -13.76 6.34
CA ARG A 113 -8.48 -14.77 7.38
C ARG A 113 -9.34 -15.96 6.95
N GLU A 114 -10.46 -15.71 6.28
CA GLU A 114 -11.30 -16.76 5.71
C GLU A 114 -10.60 -17.56 4.59
N MET A 115 -9.51 -17.02 4.03
CA MET A 115 -8.64 -17.68 3.06
C MET A 115 -7.45 -18.40 3.71
N ASP A 116 -7.40 -18.50 5.04
CA ASP A 116 -6.26 -19.03 5.80
C ASP A 116 -4.93 -18.35 5.46
N ALA A 117 -4.96 -17.06 5.12
CA ALA A 117 -3.76 -16.30 4.80
C ALA A 117 -2.85 -16.13 6.02
N THR A 118 -1.55 -16.17 5.82
CA THR A 118 -0.57 -15.87 6.87
C THR A 118 -0.56 -14.38 7.18
N VAL A 119 -1.08 -14.01 8.34
CA VAL A 119 -1.11 -12.64 8.85
C VAL A 119 -0.33 -12.54 10.15
N ARG A 120 0.58 -11.59 10.25
CA ARG A 120 1.52 -11.42 11.37
C ARG A 120 1.55 -9.96 11.84
N THR A 121 2.10 -9.77 13.04
CA THR A 121 2.41 -8.45 13.63
C THR A 121 3.84 -8.39 14.16
N ASP A 122 4.59 -9.47 14.05
CA ASP A 122 5.99 -9.59 14.42
C ASP A 122 6.91 -9.26 13.23
N GLU A 123 8.20 -9.57 13.34
CA GLU A 123 9.20 -9.28 12.33
C GLU A 123 8.87 -9.95 10.98
N PRO A 124 8.97 -9.21 9.85
CA PRO A 124 8.75 -9.78 8.54
C PRO A 124 9.75 -10.91 8.24
N PRO A 125 9.34 -11.99 7.54
CA PRO A 125 10.24 -13.04 7.11
C PRO A 125 11.19 -12.56 6.02
N ALA A 126 12.23 -13.34 5.72
CA ALA A 126 13.05 -13.14 4.52
C ALA A 126 12.20 -13.39 3.25
N VAL A 127 12.33 -12.53 2.26
CA VAL A 127 11.47 -12.54 1.06
C VAL A 127 12.22 -12.05 -0.17
N SER A 128 11.63 -12.25 -1.34
CA SER A 128 12.18 -11.79 -2.63
C SER A 128 11.64 -10.43 -3.07
N LEU A 129 10.49 -10.00 -2.56
CA LEU A 129 9.85 -8.72 -2.84
C LEU A 129 9.03 -8.25 -1.65
N VAL A 130 9.04 -6.95 -1.39
CA VAL A 130 8.18 -6.31 -0.40
C VAL A 130 7.19 -5.38 -1.10
N VAL A 131 5.92 -5.45 -0.71
CA VAL A 131 4.90 -4.45 -1.00
C VAL A 131 4.75 -3.56 0.23
N ASP A 132 5.16 -2.30 0.11
CA ASP A 132 5.06 -1.28 1.15
C ASP A 132 3.73 -0.54 1.05
N ALA A 133 2.75 -1.00 1.77
CA ALA A 133 1.42 -0.39 1.89
C ALA A 133 1.13 0.08 3.32
N ILE A 134 2.14 0.53 4.06
CA ILE A 134 1.98 0.99 5.45
C ILE A 134 1.32 2.38 5.46
N LEU A 135 1.97 3.35 4.82
CA LEU A 135 1.54 4.74 4.76
C LEU A 135 1.45 5.20 3.30
N GLY A 136 0.58 6.14 3.02
CA GLY A 136 0.47 6.83 1.74
C GLY A 136 0.52 8.35 1.94
N TYR A 137 0.01 9.11 0.98
CA TYR A 137 -0.01 10.58 1.02
C TYR A 137 -0.69 11.18 2.28
N GLY A 138 -1.43 10.37 3.03
CA GLY A 138 -2.10 10.79 4.27
C GLY A 138 -1.21 10.88 5.51
N LEU A 139 0.11 10.71 5.38
CA LEU A 139 1.07 10.81 6.48
C LEU A 139 0.89 12.15 7.24
N SER A 140 0.86 12.05 8.58
CA SER A 140 0.79 13.19 9.47
C SER A 140 1.80 13.02 10.62
N GLY A 141 2.87 13.78 10.60
CA GLY A 141 3.97 13.70 11.54
C GLY A 141 4.91 12.53 11.32
N ALA A 142 5.96 12.41 12.11
CA ALA A 142 6.96 11.36 11.98
C ALA A 142 6.37 10.00 12.35
N PRO A 143 6.61 8.94 11.53
CA PRO A 143 6.23 7.59 11.87
C PRO A 143 6.84 7.15 13.21
N HIS A 144 6.09 6.42 14.03
CA HIS A 144 6.53 5.95 15.34
C HIS A 144 5.97 4.59 15.70
N GLY A 145 6.51 3.97 16.76
CA GLY A 145 6.10 2.63 17.20
C GLY A 145 6.29 1.60 16.11
N ARG A 146 5.36 0.67 15.96
CA ARG A 146 5.47 -0.43 15.01
C ARG A 146 5.56 0.05 13.54
N THR A 147 4.86 1.12 13.20
CA THR A 147 4.96 1.76 11.88
C THR A 147 6.40 2.22 11.59
N GLY A 148 7.04 2.89 12.55
CA GLY A 148 8.44 3.32 12.43
C GLY A 148 9.40 2.13 12.30
N GLU A 149 9.24 1.10 13.13
CA GLU A 149 10.05 -0.13 13.07
C GLU A 149 9.98 -0.83 11.70
N LEU A 150 8.81 -0.89 11.09
CA LEU A 150 8.64 -1.48 9.76
C LEU A 150 9.30 -0.63 8.67
N ILE A 151 9.27 0.70 8.79
CA ILE A 151 9.96 1.61 7.86
C ILE A 151 11.49 1.45 8.00
N GLU A 152 12.01 1.39 9.22
CA GLU A 152 13.43 1.10 9.46
C GLU A 152 13.84 -0.28 8.88
N TRP A 153 12.96 -1.27 8.97
CA TRP A 153 13.20 -2.57 8.37
C TRP A 153 13.22 -2.50 6.83
N LEU A 154 12.33 -1.70 6.20
CA LEU A 154 12.34 -1.47 4.75
C LEU A 154 13.67 -0.89 4.26
N ASP A 155 14.26 0.03 5.00
CA ASP A 155 15.57 0.62 4.65
C ASP A 155 16.70 -0.41 4.66
N ALA A 156 16.56 -1.48 5.43
CA ALA A 156 17.59 -2.50 5.64
C ALA A 156 17.36 -3.80 4.86
N VAL A 157 16.17 -4.04 4.31
CA VAL A 157 15.78 -5.37 3.78
C VAL A 157 16.56 -5.83 2.56
N GLY A 158 17.02 -4.91 1.71
CA GLY A 158 17.92 -5.22 0.59
C GLY A 158 17.29 -5.98 -0.58
N VAL A 159 15.96 -6.03 -0.67
CA VAL A 159 15.20 -6.57 -1.82
C VAL A 159 14.37 -5.48 -2.49
N PRO A 160 13.85 -5.69 -3.71
CA PRO A 160 12.95 -4.74 -4.33
C PRO A 160 11.73 -4.42 -3.46
N ILE A 161 11.35 -3.14 -3.43
CA ILE A 161 10.19 -2.63 -2.71
C ILE A 161 9.24 -1.98 -3.72
N LEU A 162 7.96 -2.31 -3.61
CA LEU A 162 6.88 -1.73 -4.42
C LEU A 162 5.91 -0.98 -3.52
N SER A 163 5.82 0.34 -3.68
CA SER A 163 4.88 1.19 -2.93
C SER A 163 3.73 1.64 -3.84
N PRO A 164 2.46 1.49 -3.44
CA PRO A 164 1.30 1.81 -4.29
C PRO A 164 1.04 3.31 -4.48
N ASP A 165 1.58 4.15 -3.62
CA ASP A 165 1.37 5.60 -3.60
C ASP A 165 2.72 6.30 -3.49
N VAL A 166 3.13 6.64 -2.28
CA VAL A 166 4.49 7.13 -1.97
C VAL A 166 5.19 6.12 -1.07
N PRO A 167 6.53 6.03 -1.09
CA PRO A 167 7.24 5.22 -0.11
C PRO A 167 6.86 5.64 1.31
N SER A 168 6.60 4.67 2.19
CA SER A 168 6.18 4.96 3.57
C SER A 168 7.25 5.77 4.31
N GLY A 169 6.83 6.88 4.93
CA GLY A 169 7.73 7.80 5.62
C GLY A 169 8.06 9.05 4.83
N ILE A 170 7.76 9.11 3.54
CA ILE A 170 7.95 10.29 2.70
C ILE A 170 6.71 11.18 2.77
N ASP A 171 6.89 12.48 3.03
CA ASP A 171 5.83 13.47 2.91
C ASP A 171 5.52 13.73 1.43
N ALA A 172 4.30 13.40 1.00
CA ALA A 172 3.89 13.47 -0.40
C ALA A 172 3.86 14.92 -0.98
N THR A 173 3.91 15.94 -0.13
CA THR A 173 3.89 17.35 -0.54
C THR A 173 5.30 17.93 -0.63
N SER A 174 6.16 17.65 0.35
CA SER A 174 7.53 18.21 0.42
C SER A 174 8.59 17.29 -0.18
N GLY A 175 8.35 15.99 -0.16
CA GLY A 175 9.33 14.98 -0.57
C GLY A 175 10.37 14.64 0.51
N ASP A 176 10.16 15.13 1.75
CA ASP A 176 11.05 14.89 2.90
C ASP A 176 10.75 13.55 3.59
#